data_d13c5d012d8a5a9c8e1f1ee201e1db95
#
_entry.id   d13c5d012d8a5a9c8e1f1ee201e1db95
#
_cell.length_a   1.000
_cell.length_b   1.000
_cell.length_c   1.000
_cell.angle_alpha   90.00
_cell.angle_beta   90.00
_cell.angle_gamma   90.00
#
_symmetry.space_group_name_H-M   'P 1'
#
loop_
_entity.id
_entity.type
_entity.pdbx_description
1 polymer ?
#
loop_
_entity_poly.entity_id
_entity_poly.type
_entity_poly.pdbx_seq_one_letter_code
_entity_poly.pdbx_strand_id
1 'polypeptide(L)'
;MSISETTKIAIPEPREISTVPRFSDRVFRVVVSLGGISSLVILGAIAFFLGIRGFDVLSNTGIKFITQYEWYSAINTDGTAGEQASTFGIGAMLIGTIITALIAVAIGVPISVASALFLNFYAPTAVRGFLVSVIDLMAAFPSILFGLWGFNVLMPGGEYWAKLLHKYLSFVPLFDVSAPVFSRSPFIAGVVLAIMTIPIITSVSREVFAQAPLDRIQAAYALGATRWAMIKAVVIPYGRSGVIGGAMLGLGRAMGETVAVFTVLNIVFQVNWHVLLGAGGNVA
;
A
#
# COMPACT_ATOMS: atom_id res chain seq x y z
N MET A 1 59.20 -58.39 11.04
CA MET A 1 59.01 -57.14 10.25
C MET A 1 57.58 -56.67 10.53
N SER A 2 57.47 -55.79 11.52
CA SER A 2 56.18 -55.38 12.11
C SER A 2 55.70 -54.13 11.37
N ILE A 3 54.54 -54.21 10.75
CA ILE A 3 53.83 -53.10 10.14
C ILE A 3 52.57 -52.87 11.00
N SER A 4 52.58 -51.91 11.85
CA SER A 4 51.33 -51.25 12.37
C SER A 4 51.62 -49.92 13.11
N GLU A 5 51.94 -48.90 12.33
CA GLU A 5 51.71 -47.55 12.81
C GLU A 5 50.42 -47.02 12.17
N THR A 6 49.33 -47.30 12.82
CA THR A 6 48.06 -46.66 12.54
C THR A 6 48.16 -45.17 12.95
N THR A 7 48.39 -44.29 12.00
CA THR A 7 48.33 -42.86 12.18
C THR A 7 46.92 -42.49 12.68
N LYS A 8 46.76 -42.28 13.98
CA LYS A 8 45.53 -41.71 14.57
C LYS A 8 45.35 -40.32 13.99
N ILE A 9 44.42 -40.16 13.07
CA ILE A 9 43.93 -38.87 12.63
C ILE A 9 43.30 -38.24 13.86
N ALA A 10 43.97 -37.23 14.45
CA ALA A 10 43.42 -36.43 15.54
C ALA A 10 42.23 -35.66 14.99
N ILE A 11 41.03 -36.05 15.40
CA ILE A 11 39.81 -35.28 15.14
C ILE A 11 39.97 -33.99 15.95
N PRO A 12 39.98 -32.79 15.32
CA PRO A 12 40.08 -31.55 16.08
C PRO A 12 38.91 -31.44 17.04
N GLU A 13 39.19 -31.16 18.31
CA GLU A 13 38.15 -30.99 19.31
C GLU A 13 37.18 -29.85 18.87
N PRO A 14 35.87 -30.05 19.07
CA PRO A 14 34.87 -29.02 18.74
C PRO A 14 35.23 -27.73 19.45
N ARG A 15 35.40 -26.66 18.68
CA ARG A 15 35.71 -25.34 19.23
C ARG A 15 34.55 -24.87 20.11
N GLU A 16 34.77 -24.71 21.42
CA GLU A 16 33.77 -24.15 22.33
C GLU A 16 33.46 -22.72 21.91
N ILE A 17 32.23 -22.50 21.44
CA ILE A 17 31.75 -21.17 21.07
C ILE A 17 31.34 -20.47 22.37
N SER A 18 32.06 -19.44 22.78
CA SER A 18 31.70 -18.61 23.92
C SER A 18 30.32 -17.97 23.70
N THR A 19 29.36 -18.35 24.54
CA THR A 19 28.00 -17.80 24.55
C THR A 19 27.90 -16.44 25.30
N VAL A 20 28.98 -15.98 25.86
CA VAL A 20 29.02 -14.69 26.58
C VAL A 20 29.04 -13.54 25.59
N PRO A 21 27.99 -12.69 25.57
CA PRO A 21 27.92 -11.58 24.61
C PRO A 21 29.05 -10.58 24.91
N ARG A 22 29.78 -10.18 23.89
CA ARG A 22 30.84 -9.17 23.99
C ARG A 22 30.23 -7.83 24.40
N PHE A 23 31.08 -6.95 24.97
CA PHE A 23 30.63 -5.60 25.38
C PHE A 23 29.97 -4.84 24.25
N SER A 24 30.52 -4.89 23.03
CA SER A 24 29.96 -4.30 21.83
C SER A 24 28.56 -4.83 21.50
N ASP A 25 28.31 -6.13 21.71
CA ASP A 25 27.00 -6.74 21.43
C ASP A 25 25.95 -6.30 22.46
N ARG A 26 26.37 -6.06 23.71
CA ARG A 26 25.48 -5.52 24.74
C ARG A 26 25.12 -4.07 24.44
N VAL A 27 26.10 -3.24 24.08
CA VAL A 27 25.86 -1.84 23.71
C VAL A 27 24.95 -1.77 22.48
N PHE A 28 25.24 -2.54 21.44
CA PHE A 28 24.40 -2.62 20.26
C PHE A 28 22.96 -3.04 20.58
N ARG A 29 22.78 -4.09 21.40
CA ARG A 29 21.47 -4.55 21.83
C ARG A 29 20.71 -3.45 22.59
N VAL A 30 21.38 -2.75 23.51
CA VAL A 30 20.76 -1.66 24.28
C VAL A 30 20.32 -0.53 23.35
N VAL A 31 21.18 -0.09 22.42
CA VAL A 31 20.86 0.99 21.47
C VAL A 31 19.67 0.61 20.59
N VAL A 32 19.67 -0.59 20.03
CA VAL A 32 18.57 -1.07 19.16
C VAL A 32 17.28 -1.24 19.97
N SER A 33 17.38 -1.76 21.21
CA SER A 33 16.20 -1.90 22.08
C SER A 33 15.62 -0.54 22.48
N LEU A 34 16.46 0.42 22.83
CA LEU A 34 16.03 1.80 23.13
C LEU A 34 15.36 2.44 21.91
N GLY A 35 15.92 2.25 20.71
CA GLY A 35 15.30 2.73 19.45
C GLY A 35 13.93 2.08 19.22
N GLY A 36 13.81 0.77 19.42
CA GLY A 36 12.54 0.06 19.30
C GLY A 36 11.50 0.50 20.34
N ILE A 37 11.91 0.63 21.60
CA ILE A 37 11.03 1.08 22.68
C ILE A 37 10.60 2.53 22.45
N SER A 38 11.50 3.43 22.07
CA SER A 38 11.16 4.82 21.80
C SER A 38 10.13 4.95 20.66
N SER A 39 10.28 4.17 19.60
CA SER A 39 9.30 4.11 18.51
C SER A 39 7.91 3.67 19.00
N LEU A 40 7.84 2.61 19.83
CA LEU A 40 6.59 2.14 20.42
C LEU A 40 5.95 3.17 21.36
N VAL A 41 6.77 3.84 22.18
CA VAL A 41 6.30 4.90 23.10
C VAL A 41 5.72 6.07 22.32
N ILE A 42 6.42 6.55 21.27
CA ILE A 42 5.93 7.65 20.43
C ILE A 42 4.62 7.26 19.75
N LEU A 43 4.57 6.07 19.14
CA LEU A 43 3.37 5.58 18.47
C LEU A 43 2.19 5.43 19.45
N GLY A 44 2.48 4.88 20.63
CA GLY A 44 1.50 4.74 21.72
C GLY A 44 1.00 6.10 22.22
N ALA A 45 1.89 7.07 22.39
CA ALA A 45 1.52 8.42 22.81
C ALA A 45 0.64 9.14 21.76
N ILE A 46 0.95 8.98 20.47
CA ILE A 46 0.11 9.50 19.37
C ILE A 46 -1.27 8.85 19.41
N ALA A 47 -1.31 7.52 19.49
CA ALA A 47 -2.58 6.78 19.52
C ALA A 47 -3.42 7.16 20.75
N PHE A 48 -2.79 7.31 21.92
CA PHE A 48 -3.43 7.72 23.15
C PHE A 48 -4.00 9.14 23.05
N PHE A 49 -3.21 10.08 22.56
CA PHE A 49 -3.65 11.48 22.37
C PHE A 49 -4.83 11.59 21.38
N LEU A 50 -4.72 10.90 20.22
CA LEU A 50 -5.79 10.87 19.23
C LEU A 50 -7.03 10.15 19.79
N GLY A 51 -6.83 9.08 20.57
CA GLY A 51 -7.93 8.37 21.22
C GLY A 51 -8.72 9.22 22.19
N ILE A 52 -8.06 10.00 23.05
CA ILE A 52 -8.72 10.93 23.97
C ILE A 52 -9.51 11.98 23.21
N ARG A 53 -8.88 12.63 22.20
CA ARG A 53 -9.54 13.65 21.39
C ARG A 53 -10.72 13.09 20.59
N GLY A 54 -10.55 11.91 20.03
CA GLY A 54 -11.62 11.21 19.30
C GLY A 54 -12.77 10.81 20.21
N PHE A 55 -12.48 10.38 21.45
CA PHE A 55 -13.47 10.01 22.43
C PHE A 55 -14.33 11.23 22.86
N ASP A 56 -13.70 12.39 23.08
CA ASP A 56 -14.42 13.62 23.39
C ASP A 56 -15.42 14.00 22.28
N VAL A 57 -15.01 13.91 21.02
CA VAL A 57 -15.89 14.17 19.87
C VAL A 57 -17.01 13.13 19.79
N LEU A 58 -16.67 11.86 19.96
CA LEU A 58 -17.62 10.75 19.87
C LEU A 58 -18.65 10.78 21.02
N SER A 59 -18.23 11.18 22.23
CA SER A 59 -19.12 11.31 23.38
C SER A 59 -20.12 12.46 23.23
N ASN A 60 -19.73 13.54 22.57
CA ASN A 60 -20.58 14.71 22.35
C ASN A 60 -21.50 14.59 21.14
N THR A 61 -21.01 13.98 20.03
CA THR A 61 -21.75 13.87 18.76
C THR A 61 -22.35 12.47 18.55
N GLY A 62 -21.82 11.47 19.28
CA GLY A 62 -22.22 10.09 19.15
C GLY A 62 -21.81 9.47 17.81
N ILE A 63 -22.45 8.34 17.48
CA ILE A 63 -22.17 7.60 16.23
C ILE A 63 -22.50 8.41 14.96
N LYS A 64 -23.30 9.47 15.12
CA LYS A 64 -23.65 10.38 14.04
C LYS A 64 -22.41 11.02 13.40
N PHE A 65 -21.36 11.27 14.18
CA PHE A 65 -20.07 11.78 13.65
C PHE A 65 -19.50 10.89 12.53
N ILE A 66 -19.65 9.59 12.62
CA ILE A 66 -19.14 8.64 11.61
C ILE A 66 -20.13 8.47 10.45
N THR A 67 -21.44 8.55 10.73
CA THR A 67 -22.48 8.23 9.75
C THR A 67 -23.02 9.44 9.00
N GLN A 68 -22.85 10.65 9.54
CA GLN A 68 -23.24 11.88 8.85
C GLN A 68 -22.23 12.24 7.76
N TYR A 69 -22.75 12.83 6.69
CA TYR A 69 -21.98 13.21 5.50
C TYR A 69 -21.74 14.69 5.39
N GLU A 70 -22.46 15.51 6.20
CA GLU A 70 -22.39 16.95 6.13
C GLU A 70 -21.38 17.52 7.11
N TRP A 71 -20.64 18.52 6.66
CA TRP A 71 -19.73 19.31 7.49
C TRP A 71 -20.18 20.78 7.42
N TYR A 72 -20.95 21.18 8.39
CA TYR A 72 -21.48 22.54 8.49
C TYR A 72 -21.10 23.15 9.83
N SER A 73 -20.53 24.34 9.79
CA SER A 73 -20.28 25.15 10.99
C SER A 73 -21.33 26.21 11.11
N ALA A 74 -22.03 26.26 12.26
CA ALA A 74 -22.99 27.30 12.58
C ALA A 74 -22.35 28.66 12.88
N ILE A 75 -21.04 28.80 12.74
CA ILE A 75 -20.34 30.08 12.91
C ILE A 75 -20.10 30.68 11.54
N ASN A 76 -20.67 31.83 11.27
CA ASN A 76 -20.42 32.60 10.07
C ASN A 76 -18.97 33.10 10.03
N THR A 77 -18.48 33.51 8.85
CA THR A 77 -17.12 34.05 8.66
C THR A 77 -16.85 35.34 9.45
N ASP A 78 -17.89 36.01 9.90
CA ASP A 78 -17.85 37.20 10.77
C ASP A 78 -17.87 36.86 12.29
N GLY A 79 -17.89 35.56 12.64
CA GLY A 79 -17.93 35.10 14.03
C GLY A 79 -19.33 35.11 14.68
N THR A 80 -20.39 35.46 13.94
CA THR A 80 -21.76 35.38 14.45
C THR A 80 -22.34 33.97 14.41
N ALA A 81 -23.29 33.64 15.31
CA ALA A 81 -23.97 32.35 15.28
C ALA A 81 -24.89 32.26 14.05
N GLY A 82 -24.74 31.18 13.27
CA GLY A 82 -25.62 30.88 12.15
C GLY A 82 -26.99 30.37 12.61
N GLU A 83 -27.97 30.42 11.74
CA GLU A 83 -29.35 29.97 12.04
C GLU A 83 -29.48 28.43 12.21
N GLN A 84 -28.56 27.67 11.70
CA GLN A 84 -28.58 26.18 11.77
C GLN A 84 -27.56 25.67 12.78
N ALA A 85 -27.88 24.58 13.46
CA ALA A 85 -26.94 23.91 14.37
C ALA A 85 -25.73 23.35 13.60
N SER A 86 -24.53 23.46 14.19
CA SER A 86 -23.31 22.87 13.60
C SER A 86 -23.44 21.36 13.48
N THR A 87 -23.18 20.83 12.30
CA THR A 87 -23.14 19.40 12.03
C THR A 87 -21.76 19.03 11.51
N PHE A 88 -21.12 18.04 12.14
CA PHE A 88 -19.81 17.56 11.74
C PHE A 88 -19.87 16.06 11.51
N GLY A 89 -19.71 15.64 10.26
CA GLY A 89 -19.70 14.24 9.88
C GLY A 89 -18.52 13.90 8.97
N ILE A 90 -17.83 12.80 9.25
CA ILE A 90 -16.70 12.32 8.45
C ILE A 90 -17.06 11.19 7.48
N GLY A 91 -18.33 10.76 7.43
CA GLY A 91 -18.78 9.62 6.64
C GLY A 91 -18.45 9.73 5.16
N ALA A 92 -18.61 10.91 4.55
CA ALA A 92 -18.25 11.14 3.15
C ALA A 92 -16.75 10.95 2.89
N MET A 93 -15.89 11.46 3.78
CA MET A 93 -14.44 11.32 3.67
C MET A 93 -14.00 9.86 3.84
N LEU A 94 -14.61 9.11 4.77
CA LEU A 94 -14.30 7.69 4.97
C LEU A 94 -14.67 6.87 3.74
N ILE A 95 -15.85 7.08 3.17
CA ILE A 95 -16.29 6.38 1.96
C ILE A 95 -15.38 6.74 0.78
N GLY A 96 -15.05 8.02 0.59
CA GLY A 96 -14.13 8.47 -0.46
C GLY A 96 -12.75 7.82 -0.33
N THR A 97 -12.21 7.72 0.89
CA THR A 97 -10.94 7.06 1.18
C THR A 97 -10.99 5.56 0.84
N ILE A 98 -12.07 4.87 1.22
CA ILE A 98 -12.24 3.45 0.92
C ILE A 98 -12.33 3.23 -0.60
N ILE A 99 -13.12 4.02 -1.30
CA ILE A 99 -13.28 3.90 -2.76
C ILE A 99 -11.94 4.11 -3.47
N THR A 100 -11.23 5.19 -3.16
CA THR A 100 -9.92 5.48 -3.79
C THR A 100 -8.87 4.41 -3.48
N ALA A 101 -8.83 3.92 -2.25
CA ALA A 101 -7.92 2.86 -1.84
C ALA A 101 -8.26 1.51 -2.51
N LEU A 102 -9.54 1.17 -2.66
CA LEU A 102 -9.97 -0.03 -3.38
C LEU A 102 -9.59 0.02 -4.86
N ILE A 103 -9.75 1.16 -5.52
CA ILE A 103 -9.30 1.36 -6.90
C ILE A 103 -7.78 1.19 -6.98
N ALA A 104 -7.03 1.79 -6.05
CA ALA A 104 -5.58 1.68 -6.00
C ALA A 104 -5.11 0.22 -5.87
N VAL A 105 -5.72 -0.55 -4.99
CA VAL A 105 -5.38 -1.97 -4.78
C VAL A 105 -5.85 -2.84 -5.95
N ALA A 106 -7.04 -2.59 -6.50
CA ALA A 106 -7.56 -3.33 -7.65
C ALA A 106 -6.66 -3.21 -8.89
N ILE A 107 -6.04 -2.05 -9.10
CA ILE A 107 -5.08 -1.82 -10.19
C ILE A 107 -3.67 -2.23 -9.76
N GLY A 108 -3.26 -1.83 -8.57
CA GLY A 108 -1.88 -1.97 -8.08
C GLY A 108 -1.48 -3.43 -7.85
N VAL A 109 -2.33 -4.24 -7.22
CA VAL A 109 -1.97 -5.64 -6.88
C VAL A 109 -1.70 -6.50 -8.10
N PRO A 110 -2.56 -6.56 -9.13
CA PRO A 110 -2.29 -7.37 -10.32
C PRO A 110 -1.00 -6.95 -11.04
N ILE A 111 -0.77 -5.65 -11.20
CA ILE A 111 0.44 -5.12 -11.84
C ILE A 111 1.68 -5.48 -11.00
N SER A 112 1.61 -5.33 -9.70
CA SER A 112 2.71 -5.63 -8.78
C SER A 112 3.07 -7.11 -8.79
N VAL A 113 2.07 -7.99 -8.75
CA VAL A 113 2.28 -9.44 -8.81
C VAL A 113 2.91 -9.84 -10.15
N ALA A 114 2.39 -9.30 -11.26
CA ALA A 114 2.95 -9.54 -12.59
C ALA A 114 4.41 -9.05 -12.67
N SER A 115 4.70 -7.85 -12.15
CA SER A 115 6.05 -7.29 -12.10
C SER A 115 6.99 -8.14 -11.25
N ALA A 116 6.55 -8.61 -10.07
CA ALA A 116 7.33 -9.46 -9.19
C ALA A 116 7.65 -10.82 -9.84
N LEU A 117 6.69 -11.44 -10.50
CA LEU A 117 6.89 -12.68 -11.25
C LEU A 117 7.83 -12.48 -12.44
N PHE A 118 7.67 -11.39 -13.17
CA PHE A 118 8.56 -11.03 -14.28
C PHE A 118 10.00 -10.89 -13.79
N LEU A 119 10.23 -10.12 -12.73
CA LEU A 119 11.56 -9.89 -12.18
C LEU A 119 12.24 -11.15 -11.68
N ASN A 120 11.48 -12.07 -11.06
CA ASN A 120 12.07 -13.30 -10.51
C ASN A 120 12.31 -14.39 -11.55
N PHE A 121 11.43 -14.51 -12.55
CA PHE A 121 11.43 -15.69 -13.43
C PHE A 121 11.66 -15.39 -14.91
N TYR A 122 11.47 -14.16 -15.37
CA TYR A 122 11.56 -13.82 -16.79
C TYR A 122 12.64 -12.78 -17.10
N ALA A 123 12.94 -11.86 -16.18
CA ALA A 123 13.89 -10.79 -16.42
C ALA A 123 15.32 -11.35 -16.67
N PRO A 124 15.99 -10.93 -17.76
CA PRO A 124 17.39 -11.25 -17.98
C PRO A 124 18.27 -10.74 -16.83
N THR A 125 19.29 -11.51 -16.44
CA THR A 125 20.20 -11.17 -15.33
C THR A 125 20.86 -9.80 -15.50
N ALA A 126 21.17 -9.42 -16.75
CA ALA A 126 21.81 -8.16 -17.08
C ALA A 126 20.95 -6.93 -16.72
N VAL A 127 19.63 -6.99 -16.85
CA VAL A 127 18.73 -5.86 -16.61
C VAL A 127 17.95 -5.96 -15.29
N ARG A 128 17.91 -7.15 -14.68
CA ARG A 128 17.18 -7.40 -13.45
C ARG A 128 17.57 -6.45 -12.32
N GLY A 129 18.87 -6.28 -12.10
CA GLY A 129 19.40 -5.38 -11.05
C GLY A 129 18.96 -3.95 -11.26
N PHE A 130 19.04 -3.45 -12.49
CA PHE A 130 18.59 -2.11 -12.84
C PHE A 130 17.09 -1.92 -12.58
N LEU A 131 16.26 -2.85 -13.06
CA LEU A 131 14.79 -2.77 -12.85
C LEU A 131 14.41 -2.80 -11.37
N VAL A 132 15.09 -3.63 -10.57
CA VAL A 132 14.90 -3.67 -9.11
C VAL A 132 15.26 -2.32 -8.49
N SER A 133 16.42 -1.75 -8.85
CA SER A 133 16.82 -0.42 -8.34
C SER A 133 15.84 0.68 -8.72
N VAL A 134 15.27 0.65 -9.92
CA VAL A 134 14.21 1.61 -10.32
C VAL A 134 12.96 1.48 -9.43
N ILE A 135 12.50 0.25 -9.18
CA ILE A 135 11.33 0.03 -8.31
C ILE A 135 11.60 0.49 -6.88
N ASP A 136 12.78 0.15 -6.34
CA ASP A 136 13.16 0.55 -4.99
C ASP A 136 13.30 2.08 -4.87
N LEU A 137 13.82 2.74 -5.92
CA LEU A 137 13.88 4.21 -6.01
C LEU A 137 12.48 4.82 -6.03
N MET A 138 11.55 4.27 -6.83
CA MET A 138 10.16 4.74 -6.86
C MET A 138 9.47 4.60 -5.49
N ALA A 139 9.77 3.53 -4.73
CA ALA A 139 9.24 3.36 -3.37
C ALA A 139 9.74 4.44 -2.40
N ALA A 140 10.92 5.00 -2.63
CA ALA A 140 11.54 6.04 -1.80
C ALA A 140 11.10 7.46 -2.15
N PHE A 141 10.37 7.67 -3.27
CA PHE A 141 9.94 9.01 -3.66
C PHE A 141 8.94 9.60 -2.68
N PRO A 142 9.07 10.91 -2.36
CA PRO A 142 8.06 11.64 -1.59
C PRO A 142 6.69 11.58 -2.26
N SER A 143 5.64 11.30 -1.48
CA SER A 143 4.27 11.15 -1.99
C SER A 143 3.74 12.40 -2.71
N ILE A 144 4.18 13.59 -2.27
CA ILE A 144 3.81 14.85 -2.92
C ILE A 144 4.19 14.90 -4.40
N LEU A 145 5.30 14.26 -4.79
CA LEU A 145 5.72 14.22 -6.20
C LEU A 145 4.73 13.42 -7.05
N PHE A 146 4.22 12.30 -6.51
CA PHE A 146 3.17 11.54 -7.19
C PHE A 146 1.87 12.34 -7.30
N GLY A 147 1.52 13.11 -6.28
CA GLY A 147 0.35 14.00 -6.31
C GLY A 147 0.49 15.10 -7.37
N LEU A 148 1.61 15.83 -7.39
CA LEU A 148 1.87 16.87 -8.37
C LEU A 148 1.96 16.32 -9.80
N TRP A 149 2.63 15.18 -9.98
CA TRP A 149 2.70 14.51 -11.28
C TRP A 149 1.30 14.03 -11.70
N GLY A 150 0.54 13.46 -10.77
CA GLY A 150 -0.83 13.02 -11.00
C GLY A 150 -1.74 14.15 -11.44
N PHE A 151 -1.64 15.31 -10.78
CA PHE A 151 -2.41 16.49 -11.13
C PHE A 151 -2.03 17.07 -12.51
N ASN A 152 -0.73 17.22 -12.79
CA ASN A 152 -0.28 17.94 -13.98
C ASN A 152 -0.19 17.03 -15.23
N VAL A 153 0.14 15.76 -15.05
CA VAL A 153 0.45 14.85 -16.17
C VAL A 153 -0.61 13.78 -16.34
N LEU A 154 -1.01 13.12 -15.23
CA LEU A 154 -1.94 12.00 -15.31
C LEU A 154 -3.39 12.47 -15.51
N MET A 155 -3.79 13.60 -14.91
CA MET A 155 -5.19 14.04 -14.94
C MET A 155 -5.75 14.20 -16.35
N PRO A 156 -5.08 14.88 -17.32
CA PRO A 156 -5.61 14.99 -18.69
C PRO A 156 -5.81 13.64 -19.37
N GLY A 157 -4.85 12.71 -19.20
CA GLY A 157 -4.97 11.34 -19.69
C GLY A 157 -6.01 10.52 -18.94
N GLY A 158 -6.10 10.72 -17.62
CA GLY A 158 -7.10 10.09 -16.75
C GLY A 158 -8.53 10.47 -17.11
N GLU A 159 -8.77 11.72 -17.46
CA GLU A 159 -10.06 12.17 -17.97
C GLU A 159 -10.46 11.46 -19.27
N TYR A 160 -9.51 11.27 -20.18
CA TYR A 160 -9.76 10.52 -21.42
C TYR A 160 -10.19 9.07 -21.10
N TRP A 161 -9.48 8.39 -20.22
CA TRP A 161 -9.83 7.04 -19.80
C TRP A 161 -11.16 6.99 -19.05
N ALA A 162 -11.44 7.97 -18.17
CA ALA A 162 -12.71 8.08 -17.47
C ALA A 162 -13.89 8.24 -18.44
N LYS A 163 -13.74 9.08 -19.48
CA LYS A 163 -14.73 9.23 -20.56
C LYS A 163 -14.96 7.93 -21.33
N LEU A 164 -13.89 7.17 -21.60
CA LEU A 164 -14.00 5.86 -22.26
C LEU A 164 -14.75 4.86 -21.37
N LEU A 165 -14.39 4.78 -20.08
CA LEU A 165 -15.05 3.91 -19.13
C LEU A 165 -16.55 4.25 -19.01
N HIS A 166 -16.89 5.54 -18.87
CA HIS A 166 -18.28 5.97 -18.88
C HIS A 166 -19.00 5.55 -20.17
N LYS A 167 -18.40 5.79 -21.34
CA LYS A 167 -19.01 5.46 -22.64
C LYS A 167 -19.33 3.97 -22.81
N TYR A 168 -18.45 3.08 -22.34
CA TYR A 168 -18.58 1.63 -22.60
C TYR A 168 -19.14 0.85 -21.41
N LEU A 169 -19.04 1.39 -20.17
CA LEU A 169 -19.45 0.71 -18.93
C LEU A 169 -20.52 1.47 -18.15
N SER A 170 -21.23 2.43 -18.76
CA SER A 170 -22.32 3.18 -18.12
C SER A 170 -23.48 2.29 -17.62
N PHE A 171 -23.58 1.03 -18.09
CA PHE A 171 -24.52 0.05 -17.55
C PHE A 171 -24.20 -0.37 -16.11
N VAL A 172 -23.00 -0.08 -15.62
CA VAL A 172 -22.61 -0.29 -14.22
C VAL A 172 -22.82 1.03 -13.48
N PRO A 173 -23.69 1.10 -12.43
CA PRO A 173 -23.98 2.34 -11.71
C PRO A 173 -22.76 3.09 -11.18
N LEU A 174 -21.66 2.37 -10.93
CA LEU A 174 -20.40 2.94 -10.46
C LEU A 174 -19.72 3.85 -11.51
N PHE A 175 -19.94 3.59 -12.80
CA PHE A 175 -19.35 4.31 -13.94
C PHE A 175 -20.36 5.23 -14.66
N ASP A 176 -21.61 5.20 -14.23
CA ASP A 176 -22.61 6.14 -14.72
C ASP A 176 -22.39 7.53 -14.11
N VAL A 177 -22.44 8.57 -14.91
CA VAL A 177 -22.19 9.95 -14.49
C VAL A 177 -23.22 10.85 -15.14
N SER A 178 -24.08 11.46 -14.34
CA SER A 178 -25.12 12.37 -14.81
C SER A 178 -24.56 13.72 -15.31
N ALA A 179 -23.38 14.13 -14.85
CA ALA A 179 -22.67 15.32 -15.30
C ALA A 179 -21.27 14.97 -15.82
N PRO A 180 -20.85 15.33 -17.04
CA PRO A 180 -19.60 14.88 -17.65
C PRO A 180 -18.37 15.63 -17.12
N VAL A 181 -18.21 15.77 -15.81
CA VAL A 181 -17.03 16.33 -15.15
C VAL A 181 -16.19 15.19 -14.62
N PHE A 182 -15.15 14.83 -15.34
CA PHE A 182 -14.28 13.69 -15.02
C PHE A 182 -12.99 14.08 -14.30
N SER A 183 -12.64 15.37 -14.32
CA SER A 183 -11.46 15.89 -13.61
C SER A 183 -11.62 15.75 -12.11
N ARG A 184 -10.49 15.52 -11.41
CA ARG A 184 -10.46 15.38 -9.94
C ARG A 184 -11.43 14.33 -9.41
N SER A 185 -11.54 13.21 -10.14
CA SER A 185 -12.41 12.10 -9.75
C SER A 185 -11.70 11.11 -8.83
N PRO A 186 -12.44 10.33 -8.00
CA PRO A 186 -11.89 9.23 -7.22
C PRO A 186 -11.11 8.20 -8.06
N PHE A 187 -11.50 8.01 -9.32
CA PHE A 187 -10.79 7.16 -10.26
C PHE A 187 -9.36 7.64 -10.50
N ILE A 188 -9.19 8.94 -10.84
CA ILE A 188 -7.85 9.50 -11.08
C ILE A 188 -6.99 9.44 -9.83
N ALA A 189 -7.55 9.81 -8.66
CA ALA A 189 -6.85 9.69 -7.38
C ALA A 189 -6.44 8.24 -7.10
N GLY A 190 -7.33 7.28 -7.33
CA GLY A 190 -7.06 5.84 -7.18
C GLY A 190 -5.94 5.34 -8.09
N VAL A 191 -5.86 5.83 -9.34
CA VAL A 191 -4.75 5.49 -10.27
C VAL A 191 -3.42 6.06 -9.77
N VAL A 192 -3.40 7.31 -9.28
CA VAL A 192 -2.18 7.91 -8.67
C VAL A 192 -1.72 7.07 -7.48
N LEU A 193 -2.64 6.70 -6.59
CA LEU A 193 -2.35 5.84 -5.44
C LEU A 193 -1.88 4.44 -5.89
N ALA A 194 -2.44 3.88 -6.96
CA ALA A 194 -1.98 2.61 -7.51
C ALA A 194 -0.50 2.68 -7.92
N ILE A 195 -0.11 3.70 -8.69
CA ILE A 195 1.27 3.90 -9.13
C ILE A 195 2.22 4.02 -7.94
N MET A 196 1.80 4.70 -6.87
CA MET A 196 2.58 4.87 -5.66
C MET A 196 2.71 3.58 -4.84
N THR A 197 1.69 2.72 -4.84
CA THR A 197 1.69 1.47 -4.06
C THR A 197 2.34 0.29 -4.80
N ILE A 198 2.34 0.30 -6.15
CA ILE A 198 2.95 -0.74 -6.99
C ILE A 198 4.38 -1.09 -6.57
N PRO A 199 5.32 -0.14 -6.36
CA PRO A 199 6.68 -0.48 -5.98
C PRO A 199 6.77 -1.27 -4.67
N ILE A 200 5.99 -0.89 -3.67
CA ILE A 200 5.98 -1.52 -2.35
C ILE A 200 5.43 -2.96 -2.44
N ILE A 201 4.28 -3.13 -3.09
CA ILE A 201 3.66 -4.44 -3.26
C ILE A 201 4.56 -5.35 -4.10
N THR A 202 5.20 -4.79 -5.15
CA THR A 202 6.14 -5.53 -6.00
C THR A 202 7.35 -6.00 -5.21
N SER A 203 7.95 -5.15 -4.39
CA SER A 203 9.13 -5.49 -3.58
C SER A 203 8.82 -6.64 -2.61
N VAL A 204 7.72 -6.55 -1.86
CA VAL A 204 7.28 -7.62 -0.94
C VAL A 204 6.96 -8.91 -1.69
N SER A 205 6.19 -8.82 -2.78
CA SER A 205 5.80 -10.00 -3.57
C SER A 205 7.01 -10.68 -4.21
N ARG A 206 7.99 -9.90 -4.71
CA ARG A 206 9.24 -10.39 -5.27
C ARG A 206 10.04 -11.18 -4.24
N GLU A 207 10.17 -10.64 -3.04
CA GLU A 207 10.90 -11.30 -1.95
C GLU A 207 10.27 -12.63 -1.57
N VAL A 208 8.95 -12.67 -1.43
CA VAL A 208 8.22 -13.90 -1.11
C VAL A 208 8.32 -14.94 -2.23
N PHE A 209 8.20 -14.54 -3.48
CA PHE A 209 8.33 -15.45 -4.61
C PHE A 209 9.77 -16.00 -4.76
N ALA A 210 10.79 -15.23 -4.38
CA ALA A 210 12.18 -15.69 -4.37
C ALA A 210 12.45 -16.79 -3.32
N GLN A 211 11.64 -16.87 -2.27
CA GLN A 211 11.74 -17.89 -1.22
C GLN A 211 11.03 -19.20 -1.58
N ALA A 212 10.44 -19.32 -2.78
CA ALA A 212 9.78 -20.57 -3.19
C ALA A 212 10.79 -21.74 -3.20
N PRO A 213 10.42 -22.91 -2.61
CA PRO A 213 11.33 -24.04 -2.44
C PRO A 213 11.85 -24.56 -3.79
N LEU A 214 13.18 -24.60 -3.95
CA LEU A 214 13.84 -25.00 -5.19
C LEU A 214 13.57 -26.45 -5.56
N ASP A 215 13.47 -27.35 -4.59
CA ASP A 215 13.11 -28.74 -4.77
C ASP A 215 11.75 -28.93 -5.45
N ARG A 216 10.75 -28.14 -5.03
CA ARG A 216 9.42 -28.15 -5.66
C ARG A 216 9.44 -27.58 -7.08
N ILE A 217 10.24 -26.52 -7.30
CA ILE A 217 10.43 -25.94 -8.64
C ILE A 217 11.09 -26.97 -9.58
N GLN A 218 12.14 -27.65 -9.11
CA GLN A 218 12.84 -28.69 -9.87
C GLN A 218 11.94 -29.89 -10.14
N ALA A 219 11.16 -30.34 -9.15
CA ALA A 219 10.19 -31.41 -9.32
C ALA A 219 9.14 -31.08 -10.40
N ALA A 220 8.62 -29.83 -10.43
CA ALA A 220 7.69 -29.41 -11.46
C ALA A 220 8.32 -29.48 -12.87
N TYR A 221 9.58 -29.05 -13.02
CA TYR A 221 10.30 -29.17 -14.30
C TYR A 221 10.60 -30.64 -14.68
N ALA A 222 10.93 -31.50 -13.71
CA ALA A 222 11.15 -32.94 -13.96
C ALA A 222 9.88 -33.64 -14.47
N LEU A 223 8.70 -33.14 -14.09
CA LEU A 223 7.41 -33.61 -14.62
C LEU A 223 7.02 -32.94 -15.96
N GLY A 224 7.94 -32.19 -16.60
CA GLY A 224 7.71 -31.56 -17.90
C GLY A 224 6.91 -30.26 -17.85
N ALA A 225 6.76 -29.61 -16.68
CA ALA A 225 6.03 -28.36 -16.59
C ALA A 225 6.75 -27.23 -17.35
N THR A 226 5.99 -26.43 -18.09
CA THR A 226 6.49 -25.16 -18.62
C THR A 226 6.75 -24.17 -17.49
N ARG A 227 7.52 -23.10 -17.76
CA ARG A 227 7.80 -22.05 -16.77
C ARG A 227 6.53 -21.47 -16.15
N TRP A 228 5.52 -21.19 -16.98
CA TRP A 228 4.23 -20.68 -16.50
C TRP A 228 3.45 -21.71 -15.67
N ALA A 229 3.45 -22.97 -16.10
CA ALA A 229 2.81 -24.06 -15.35
C ALA A 229 3.46 -24.23 -13.96
N MET A 230 4.79 -24.19 -13.87
CA MET A 230 5.53 -24.21 -12.61
C MET A 230 5.18 -23.02 -11.71
N ILE A 231 5.16 -21.80 -12.26
CA ILE A 231 4.79 -20.59 -11.51
C ILE A 231 3.38 -20.74 -10.92
N LYS A 232 2.42 -21.17 -11.72
CA LYS A 232 1.03 -21.36 -11.30
C LYS A 232 0.86 -22.47 -10.26
N ALA A 233 1.61 -23.56 -10.40
CA ALA A 233 1.47 -24.74 -9.53
C ALA A 233 2.26 -24.62 -8.22
N VAL A 234 3.40 -23.93 -8.22
CA VAL A 234 4.34 -23.89 -7.09
C VAL A 234 4.46 -22.47 -6.49
N VAL A 235 4.85 -21.50 -7.32
CA VAL A 235 5.24 -20.16 -6.84
C VAL A 235 4.06 -19.36 -6.31
N ILE A 236 2.98 -19.26 -7.08
CA ILE A 236 1.79 -18.49 -6.69
C ILE A 236 1.12 -19.06 -5.42
N PRO A 237 0.88 -20.38 -5.31
CA PRO A 237 0.31 -20.94 -4.09
C PRO A 237 1.21 -20.74 -2.87
N TYR A 238 2.53 -20.90 -3.03
CA TYR A 238 3.49 -20.68 -1.97
C TYR A 238 3.50 -19.21 -1.50
N GLY A 239 3.54 -18.27 -2.45
CA GLY A 239 3.64 -16.84 -2.16
C GLY A 239 2.32 -16.15 -1.81
N ARG A 240 1.18 -16.84 -1.85
CA ARG A 240 -0.15 -16.25 -1.68
C ARG A 240 -0.29 -15.41 -0.41
N SER A 241 0.16 -15.93 0.73
CA SER A 241 0.09 -15.22 2.02
C SER A 241 0.93 -13.94 2.00
N GLY A 242 2.13 -13.99 1.41
CA GLY A 242 2.99 -12.83 1.29
C GLY A 242 2.47 -11.77 0.31
N VAL A 243 1.85 -12.19 -0.80
CA VAL A 243 1.16 -11.27 -1.72
C VAL A 243 0.00 -10.57 -1.02
N ILE A 244 -0.80 -11.30 -0.23
CA ILE A 244 -1.88 -10.70 0.57
C ILE A 244 -1.28 -9.71 1.59
N GLY A 245 -0.19 -10.06 2.29
CA GLY A 245 0.51 -9.16 3.20
C GLY A 245 1.00 -7.89 2.50
N GLY A 246 1.62 -8.03 1.31
CA GLY A 246 2.03 -6.91 0.47
C GLY A 246 0.86 -6.03 0.02
N ALA A 247 -0.26 -6.64 -0.35
CA ALA A 247 -1.48 -5.92 -0.71
C ALA A 247 -2.07 -5.15 0.48
N MET A 248 -2.06 -5.73 1.69
CA MET A 248 -2.49 -5.05 2.92
C MET A 248 -1.58 -3.87 3.27
N LEU A 249 -0.26 -4.01 3.09
CA LEU A 249 0.67 -2.87 3.24
C LEU A 249 0.38 -1.76 2.24
N GLY A 250 0.15 -2.11 0.97
CA GLY A 250 -0.25 -1.17 -0.07
C GLY A 250 -1.58 -0.49 0.24
N LEU A 251 -2.58 -1.24 0.72
CA LEU A 251 -3.87 -0.71 1.14
C LEU A 251 -3.72 0.27 2.31
N GLY A 252 -2.97 -0.10 3.35
CA GLY A 252 -2.72 0.77 4.51
C GLY A 252 -2.04 2.08 4.09
N ARG A 253 -1.06 2.03 3.16
CA ARG A 253 -0.44 3.22 2.61
C ARG A 253 -1.43 4.06 1.79
N ALA A 254 -2.25 3.45 0.93
CA ALA A 254 -3.23 4.16 0.12
C ALA A 254 -4.30 4.85 0.99
N MET A 255 -4.76 4.19 2.06
CA MET A 255 -5.75 4.78 2.99
C MET A 255 -5.16 5.89 3.86
N GLY A 256 -3.85 5.82 4.18
CA GLY A 256 -3.16 6.83 4.98
C GLY A 256 -2.63 8.01 4.16
N GLU A 257 -2.75 7.99 2.84
CA GLU A 257 -2.19 9.04 1.98
C GLU A 257 -3.07 10.28 1.96
N THR A 258 -2.55 11.37 2.48
CA THR A 258 -3.26 12.65 2.56
C THR A 258 -2.79 13.64 1.52
N VAL A 259 -1.47 13.77 1.34
CA VAL A 259 -0.88 14.85 0.53
C VAL A 259 -1.11 14.64 -0.96
N ALA A 260 -0.86 13.42 -1.48
CA ALA A 260 -1.08 13.13 -2.89
C ALA A 260 -2.58 13.18 -3.23
N VAL A 261 -3.44 12.67 -2.35
CA VAL A 261 -4.90 12.73 -2.54
C VAL A 261 -5.40 14.16 -2.54
N PHE A 262 -4.96 14.99 -1.60
CA PHE A 262 -5.35 16.40 -1.51
C PHE A 262 -4.97 17.22 -2.75
N THR A 263 -3.83 16.90 -3.39
CA THR A 263 -3.42 17.60 -4.62
C THR A 263 -4.27 17.22 -5.84
N VAL A 264 -4.75 15.98 -5.89
CA VAL A 264 -5.49 15.44 -7.04
C VAL A 264 -7.00 15.56 -6.85
N LEU A 265 -7.50 15.36 -5.63
CA LEU A 265 -8.93 15.33 -5.31
C LEU A 265 -9.31 16.52 -4.46
N ASN A 266 -10.42 17.19 -4.78
CA ASN A 266 -10.99 18.18 -3.88
C ASN A 266 -11.71 17.50 -2.71
N ILE A 267 -11.67 18.15 -1.54
CA ILE A 267 -12.47 17.73 -0.39
C ILE A 267 -13.93 18.03 -0.70
N VAL A 268 -14.76 16.99 -0.70
CA VAL A 268 -16.22 17.12 -0.87
C VAL A 268 -16.88 16.45 0.34
N PHE A 269 -17.78 17.19 0.98
CA PHE A 269 -18.55 16.71 2.14
C PHE A 269 -19.84 15.98 1.74
N GLN A 270 -19.92 15.47 0.52
CA GLN A 270 -21.03 14.67 0.01
C GLN A 270 -20.53 13.31 -0.43
N VAL A 271 -21.33 12.28 -0.20
CA VAL A 271 -20.97 10.92 -0.65
C VAL A 271 -21.14 10.84 -2.15
N ASN A 272 -20.04 10.58 -2.84
CA ASN A 272 -20.05 10.35 -4.27
C ASN A 272 -19.81 8.85 -4.53
N TRP A 273 -20.86 8.14 -4.94
CA TRP A 273 -20.77 6.73 -5.33
C TRP A 273 -20.27 6.54 -6.76
N HIS A 274 -20.28 7.61 -7.55
CA HIS A 274 -19.83 7.56 -8.94
C HIS A 274 -18.32 7.83 -9.00
N VAL A 275 -17.55 6.78 -9.18
CA VAL A 275 -16.07 6.85 -9.11
C VAL A 275 -15.44 7.72 -10.20
N LEU A 276 -16.18 7.97 -11.29
CA LEU A 276 -15.70 8.81 -12.40
C LEU A 276 -16.10 10.28 -12.25
N LEU A 277 -17.02 10.62 -11.36
CA LEU A 277 -17.51 11.98 -11.18
C LEU A 277 -16.50 12.81 -10.38
N GLY A 278 -16.06 13.91 -10.96
CA GLY A 278 -15.19 14.88 -10.31
C GLY A 278 -15.93 15.77 -9.30
N ALA A 279 -15.18 16.37 -8.40
CA ALA A 279 -15.67 17.19 -7.28
C ALA A 279 -16.42 18.48 -7.68
N GLY A 280 -16.61 18.76 -8.95
CA GLY A 280 -17.39 19.91 -9.46
C GLY A 280 -18.74 19.53 -10.07
N GLY A 281 -19.07 18.23 -10.12
CA GLY A 281 -20.28 17.73 -10.79
C GLY A 281 -21.51 17.60 -9.88
N ASN A 282 -21.41 17.91 -8.61
CA ASN A 282 -22.53 17.87 -7.67
C ASN A 282 -23.18 19.25 -7.52
N VAL A 283 -23.80 19.74 -8.57
CA VAL A 283 -24.75 20.83 -8.45
C VAL A 283 -25.96 20.47 -9.29
N ALA A 284 -26.85 19.75 -8.67
CA ALA A 284 -28.31 19.86 -8.88
C ALA A 284 -29.00 18.98 -7.85
#